data_39fbc25aba2870985a8b4a55c1322480
#
_entry.id   39fbc25aba2870985a8b4a55c1322480
#
_cell.length_a   1.000
_cell.length_b   1.000
_cell.length_c   1.000
_cell.angle_alpha   90.00
_cell.angle_beta   90.00
_cell.angle_gamma   90.00
#
_symmetry.space_group_name_H-M   'P 1'
#
loop_
_entity.id
_entity.type
_entity.pdbx_description
1 polymer ?
#
loop_
_entity_poly.entity_id
_entity_poly.type
_entity_poly.pdbx_seq_one_letter_code
_entity_poly.pdbx_strand_id
1 'polypeptide(L)'
;YSEISNICSIPISFVIFRGQGIKLLSFIAKKCRELKTVMRTVEPTRSAGGYEGAICLPPKRDLYLNDPVACVDYGSLYPSSMISENLSHDSKVWTKEYDMEGNLIEGSKKGITDKSGNFIYDNLPNYKYVNVEYDRFMWKSKTPNGPLSFKEKVGTKVCRFAQFPNGQKGIMPTILEYLLAARKATRVLIKYKTVVTNDGEKYEGLLKQKDGKHSIYQKNGETIVIDDDDVKSVEDTYDDFMKNIFNKRQLGYKVTANSLYGQCGAKTSDFYDQDIAASTTAIGRLLLTFAKRVIEETYGDCICETKYGQVRSKAEYIYGDTDSVFFTFHLEDLDGTKITGEKALDITIDLAQEAGALATKMLKQPHDLEYEKTFYPFCLLAKKKYVGILYEYNPKKGKRKEMGIVLRRRDNAPIVKDVYGGVIDILMKERNIKKAVGFVKDYLVKIADGECPMNKLIITKSLRDFYKNPKTIAHKVLADRISKRDPGNRMSSGTRIPYVYIQTKGKVKLQGDRIETPSYITEKKLKIDYGFYITNQIMKPLLQVFGLDAIFYNIPGFSRGAQRTFKIKLEYVKQITPEDKYEKKENSLKDKQIKALIFDDMLIKIKNKKDGNRSITNFFGVKK
;
A
#
# COMPACT_ATOMS: atom_id res chain seq x y z
N TYR A 1 20.96 7.44 8.23
CA TYR A 1 21.83 6.28 8.41
C TYR A 1 22.44 6.24 9.81
N SER A 2 22.94 7.36 10.34
CA SER A 2 23.50 7.47 11.68
C SER A 2 22.54 6.98 12.78
N GLU A 3 21.28 7.44 12.77
CA GLU A 3 20.27 7.01 13.75
C GLU A 3 19.99 5.50 13.71
N ILE A 4 19.95 4.88 12.53
CA ILE A 4 19.79 3.41 12.42
C ILE A 4 21.04 2.69 12.93
N SER A 5 22.24 3.19 12.63
CA SER A 5 23.51 2.69 13.14
C SER A 5 23.53 2.69 14.67
N ASN A 6 23.11 3.78 15.29
CA ASN A 6 23.03 3.92 16.74
C ASN A 6 21.99 2.98 17.37
N ILE A 7 20.76 2.94 16.83
CA ILE A 7 19.69 2.06 17.33
C ILE A 7 20.10 0.61 17.27
N CYS A 8 20.63 0.16 16.12
CA CYS A 8 20.98 -1.24 15.89
C CYS A 8 22.38 -1.61 16.39
N SER A 9 23.18 -0.66 16.87
CA SER A 9 24.56 -0.85 17.34
C SER A 9 25.45 -1.54 16.31
N ILE A 10 25.46 -1.01 15.08
CA ILE A 10 26.24 -1.51 13.94
C ILE A 10 27.04 -0.39 13.27
N PRO A 11 28.15 -0.70 12.58
CA PRO A 11 28.85 0.29 11.76
C PRO A 11 27.94 0.90 10.68
N ILE A 12 28.13 2.19 10.40
CA ILE A 12 27.32 2.90 9.40
C ILE A 12 27.42 2.27 7.98
N SER A 13 28.58 1.67 7.67
CA SER A 13 28.78 0.92 6.43
C SER A 13 27.80 -0.26 6.28
N PHE A 14 27.45 -0.92 7.39
CA PHE A 14 26.49 -2.02 7.38
C PHE A 14 25.06 -1.54 7.10
N VAL A 15 24.73 -0.30 7.52
CA VAL A 15 23.43 0.31 7.17
C VAL A 15 23.30 0.48 5.66
N ILE A 16 24.41 0.75 4.96
CA ILE A 16 24.44 1.01 3.51
C ILE A 16 24.52 -0.30 2.71
N PHE A 17 25.47 -1.17 3.07
CA PHE A 17 25.83 -2.33 2.24
C PHE A 17 25.19 -3.65 2.64
N ARG A 18 24.60 -3.75 3.84
CA ARG A 18 23.99 -4.97 4.36
C ARG A 18 22.46 -4.89 4.43
N GLY A 19 21.81 -6.06 4.37
CA GLY A 19 20.34 -6.17 4.49
C GLY A 19 19.83 -5.86 5.90
N GLN A 20 18.50 -5.96 6.08
CA GLN A 20 17.88 -5.71 7.40
C GLN A 20 18.23 -6.79 8.43
N GLY A 21 18.50 -8.04 8.00
CA GLY A 21 18.81 -9.15 8.90
C GLY A 21 19.93 -8.83 9.88
N ILE A 22 21.10 -8.38 9.39
CA ILE A 22 22.25 -8.07 10.27
C ILE A 22 21.97 -6.94 11.26
N LYS A 23 21.12 -5.97 10.88
CA LYS A 23 20.73 -4.85 11.75
C LYS A 23 19.91 -5.34 12.94
N LEU A 24 18.94 -6.21 12.67
CA LEU A 24 18.09 -6.78 13.70
C LEU A 24 18.83 -7.84 14.52
N LEU A 25 19.71 -8.65 13.92
CA LEU A 25 20.53 -9.61 14.62
C LEU A 25 21.38 -8.91 15.70
N SER A 26 22.11 -7.85 15.32
CA SER A 26 22.91 -7.07 16.27
C SER A 26 22.07 -6.45 17.38
N PHE A 27 20.93 -5.86 17.03
CA PHE A 27 20.04 -5.23 17.99
C PHE A 27 19.44 -6.24 18.98
N ILE A 28 18.97 -7.41 18.50
CA ILE A 28 18.40 -8.46 19.35
C ILE A 28 19.49 -9.07 20.22
N ALA A 29 20.68 -9.35 19.67
CA ALA A 29 21.81 -9.86 20.44
C ALA A 29 22.19 -8.93 21.60
N LYS A 30 22.23 -7.61 21.34
CA LYS A 30 22.43 -6.60 22.38
C LYS A 30 21.35 -6.68 23.47
N LYS A 31 20.07 -6.78 23.09
CA LYS A 31 18.96 -6.86 24.02
C LYS A 31 18.95 -8.15 24.82
N CYS A 32 19.25 -9.28 24.19
CA CYS A 32 19.41 -10.55 24.91
C CYS A 32 20.53 -10.48 25.97
N ARG A 33 21.64 -9.81 25.63
CA ARG A 33 22.76 -9.60 26.58
C ARG A 33 22.32 -8.70 27.76
N GLU A 34 21.59 -7.62 27.50
CA GLU A 34 21.00 -6.76 28.54
C GLU A 34 20.04 -7.55 29.46
N LEU A 35 19.23 -8.44 28.87
CA LEU A 35 18.28 -9.30 29.58
C LEU A 35 18.93 -10.57 30.19
N LYS A 36 20.26 -10.73 30.09
CA LYS A 36 21.02 -11.90 30.57
C LYS A 36 20.47 -13.24 30.04
N THR A 37 20.05 -13.25 28.77
CA THR A 37 19.53 -14.43 28.09
C THR A 37 20.33 -14.71 26.81
N VAL A 38 20.11 -15.89 26.22
CA VAL A 38 20.76 -16.30 24.97
C VAL A 38 19.75 -16.48 23.86
N MET A 39 20.18 -16.23 22.61
CA MET A 39 19.38 -16.52 21.44
C MET A 39 19.45 -18.02 21.13
N ARG A 40 18.28 -18.58 20.78
CA ARG A 40 18.23 -19.94 20.25
C ARG A 40 18.85 -19.96 18.85
N THR A 41 19.72 -20.91 18.59
CA THR A 41 20.15 -21.23 17.23
C THR A 41 19.01 -21.94 16.50
N VAL A 42 18.60 -21.40 15.36
CA VAL A 42 17.55 -21.97 14.53
C VAL A 42 18.19 -22.64 13.32
N GLU A 43 17.99 -23.95 13.18
CA GLU A 43 18.41 -24.67 11.98
C GLU A 43 17.49 -24.27 10.79
N PRO A 44 18.08 -24.02 9.60
CA PRO A 44 17.31 -23.68 8.41
C PRO A 44 16.39 -24.83 8.01
N THR A 45 15.10 -24.68 8.24
CA THR A 45 14.11 -25.69 7.85
C THR A 45 13.77 -25.55 6.36
N ARG A 46 13.92 -26.63 5.60
CA ARG A 46 13.49 -26.74 4.20
C ARG A 46 11.98 -27.03 4.07
N SER A 47 11.12 -26.35 4.82
CA SER A 47 9.70 -26.57 4.66
C SER A 47 9.22 -26.05 3.29
N ALA A 48 8.52 -26.87 2.52
CA ALA A 48 7.92 -26.49 1.24
C ALA A 48 6.65 -25.63 1.42
N GLY A 49 6.16 -25.48 2.65
CA GLY A 49 4.97 -24.72 3.00
C GLY A 49 5.18 -23.22 3.07
N GLY A 50 4.10 -22.48 2.96
CA GLY A 50 4.06 -21.04 3.19
C GLY A 50 2.87 -20.72 4.11
N TYR A 51 2.85 -19.51 4.64
CA TYR A 51 1.72 -18.97 5.38
C TYR A 51 1.09 -17.81 4.62
N GLU A 52 -0.12 -17.45 5.01
CA GLU A 52 -0.82 -16.30 4.44
C GLU A 52 -0.31 -15.00 5.08
N GLY A 53 0.07 -14.05 4.23
CA GLY A 53 0.51 -12.74 4.68
C GLY A 53 -0.64 -11.81 5.04
N ALA A 54 -0.38 -10.50 4.94
CA ALA A 54 -1.38 -9.47 5.12
C ALA A 54 -2.56 -9.66 4.16
N ILE A 55 -3.75 -9.35 4.65
CA ILE A 55 -4.94 -9.29 3.80
C ILE A 55 -5.05 -7.90 3.14
N CYS A 56 -5.49 -7.90 1.90
CA CYS A 56 -5.95 -6.70 1.21
C CYS A 56 -7.40 -6.98 0.80
N LEU A 57 -8.33 -6.38 1.52
CA LEU A 57 -9.75 -6.59 1.30
C LEU A 57 -10.17 -6.12 -0.11
N PRO A 58 -11.23 -6.68 -0.70
CA PRO A 58 -11.70 -6.28 -2.03
C PRO A 58 -12.03 -4.78 -2.07
N PRO A 59 -11.52 -4.01 -3.05
CA PRO A 59 -11.85 -2.60 -3.18
C PRO A 59 -13.22 -2.43 -3.85
N LYS A 60 -14.05 -1.53 -3.35
CA LYS A 60 -15.20 -0.99 -4.08
C LYS A 60 -14.68 0.10 -5.02
N ARG A 61 -14.30 -0.31 -6.24
CA ARG A 61 -13.64 0.57 -7.23
C ARG A 61 -14.63 1.56 -7.79
N ASP A 62 -14.39 2.83 -7.55
CA ASP A 62 -15.17 3.91 -8.15
C ASP A 62 -14.48 5.28 -8.00
N LEU A 63 -15.15 6.32 -8.55
CA LEU A 63 -14.79 7.71 -8.42
C LEU A 63 -15.75 8.39 -7.42
N TYR A 64 -15.29 8.57 -6.18
CA TYR A 64 -16.01 9.18 -5.08
C TYR A 64 -15.82 10.70 -5.14
N LEU A 65 -16.76 11.41 -5.79
CA LEU A 65 -16.71 12.86 -5.98
C LEU A 65 -17.46 13.63 -4.89
N ASN A 66 -18.52 13.04 -4.34
CA ASN A 66 -19.45 13.71 -3.44
C ASN A 66 -19.41 13.16 -2.01
N ASP A 67 -18.79 12.01 -1.81
CA ASP A 67 -18.65 11.35 -0.53
C ASP A 67 -17.18 11.39 -0.08
N PRO A 68 -16.85 12.09 1.01
CA PRO A 68 -15.52 12.00 1.58
C PRO A 68 -15.21 10.57 2.05
N VAL A 69 -14.01 10.09 1.76
CA VAL A 69 -13.57 8.74 2.15
C VAL A 69 -12.53 8.86 3.25
N ALA A 70 -12.91 8.51 4.47
CA ALA A 70 -12.02 8.49 5.62
C ALA A 70 -11.15 7.23 5.66
N CYS A 71 -10.03 7.33 6.35
CA CYS A 71 -9.10 6.24 6.58
C CYS A 71 -8.70 6.21 8.06
N VAL A 72 -8.94 5.09 8.70
CA VAL A 72 -8.38 4.76 10.02
C VAL A 72 -7.27 3.72 9.86
N ASP A 73 -6.25 3.80 10.70
CA ASP A 73 -5.03 3.00 10.59
C ASP A 73 -4.59 2.46 11.95
N TYR A 74 -4.18 1.19 12.00
CA TYR A 74 -3.64 0.62 13.23
C TYR A 74 -2.23 1.12 13.51
N GLY A 75 -2.01 1.67 14.70
CA GLY A 75 -0.71 2.10 15.16
C GLY A 75 0.28 0.93 15.29
N SER A 76 1.15 0.69 14.28
CA SER A 76 2.13 -0.40 14.30
C SER A 76 1.50 -1.80 14.48
N LEU A 77 0.54 -2.18 13.63
CA LEU A 77 -0.28 -3.39 13.74
C LEU A 77 0.49 -4.66 14.16
N TYR A 78 1.52 -5.06 13.44
CA TYR A 78 2.25 -6.30 13.71
C TYR A 78 3.07 -6.26 15.01
N PRO A 79 3.85 -5.21 15.31
CA PRO A 79 4.45 -5.05 16.62
C PRO A 79 3.42 -5.13 17.76
N SER A 80 2.29 -4.44 17.64
CA SER A 80 1.22 -4.44 18.64
C SER A 80 0.59 -5.83 18.79
N SER A 81 0.38 -6.57 17.69
CA SER A 81 -0.11 -7.95 17.73
C SER A 81 0.85 -8.91 18.42
N MET A 82 2.16 -8.77 18.18
CA MET A 82 3.16 -9.59 18.87
C MET A 82 3.19 -9.29 20.37
N ILE A 83 3.01 -8.03 20.76
CA ILE A 83 2.97 -7.62 22.17
C ILE A 83 1.69 -8.10 22.84
N SER A 84 0.51 -7.84 22.25
CA SER A 84 -0.78 -8.14 22.85
C SER A 84 -0.97 -9.63 23.13
N GLU A 85 -0.54 -10.48 22.20
CA GLU A 85 -0.68 -11.94 22.30
C GLU A 85 0.60 -12.64 22.77
N ASN A 86 1.61 -11.87 23.17
CA ASN A 86 2.90 -12.39 23.65
C ASN A 86 3.55 -13.38 22.67
N LEU A 87 3.59 -13.03 21.38
CA LEU A 87 4.14 -13.91 20.33
C LEU A 87 5.66 -13.87 20.31
N SER A 88 6.29 -14.91 20.84
CA SER A 88 7.74 -15.02 20.99
C SER A 88 8.18 -16.48 20.98
N HIS A 89 9.47 -16.71 20.72
CA HIS A 89 10.06 -18.05 20.74
C HIS A 89 9.98 -18.72 22.12
N ASP A 90 10.13 -17.92 23.17
CA ASP A 90 10.11 -18.36 24.57
C ASP A 90 8.70 -18.45 25.18
N SER A 91 7.67 -17.91 24.51
CA SER A 91 6.27 -18.06 24.92
C SER A 91 5.49 -19.12 24.12
N LYS A 92 6.06 -19.65 23.03
CA LYS A 92 5.42 -20.68 22.21
C LYS A 92 5.48 -22.04 22.89
N VAL A 93 4.31 -22.59 23.26
CA VAL A 93 4.18 -23.83 24.02
C VAL A 93 4.11 -25.04 23.13
N TRP A 94 3.17 -25.04 22.17
CA TRP A 94 3.00 -26.12 21.22
C TRP A 94 2.33 -25.66 19.92
N THR A 95 2.42 -26.52 18.90
CA THR A 95 1.67 -26.37 17.65
C THR A 95 1.00 -27.69 17.28
N LYS A 96 -0.19 -27.60 16.65
CA LYS A 96 -0.98 -28.72 16.14
C LYS A 96 -1.48 -28.39 14.73
N GLU A 97 -1.49 -29.36 13.83
CA GLU A 97 -1.96 -29.17 12.46
C GLU A 97 -3.22 -30.01 12.22
N TYR A 98 -4.18 -29.43 11.51
CA TYR A 98 -5.47 -30.04 11.18
C TYR A 98 -5.65 -30.09 9.66
N ASP A 99 -6.38 -31.11 9.18
CA ASP A 99 -6.75 -31.25 7.78
C ASP A 99 -7.92 -30.30 7.39
N MET A 100 -8.46 -30.48 6.19
CA MET A 100 -9.58 -29.65 5.71
C MET A 100 -10.90 -30.00 6.39
N GLU A 101 -11.02 -31.18 6.95
CA GLU A 101 -12.17 -31.72 7.70
C GLU A 101 -12.10 -31.35 9.20
N GLY A 102 -10.99 -30.76 9.64
CA GLY A 102 -10.78 -30.38 11.04
C GLY A 102 -10.21 -31.50 11.93
N ASN A 103 -9.79 -32.63 11.37
CA ASN A 103 -9.15 -33.71 12.09
C ASN A 103 -7.69 -33.39 12.36
N LEU A 104 -7.20 -33.75 13.56
CA LEU A 104 -5.80 -33.61 13.91
C LEU A 104 -4.93 -34.55 13.05
N ILE A 105 -3.94 -33.98 12.38
CA ILE A 105 -2.98 -34.75 11.58
C ILE A 105 -2.02 -35.48 12.51
N GLU A 106 -1.91 -36.78 12.37
CA GLU A 106 -1.00 -37.61 13.16
C GLU A 106 0.46 -37.15 12.99
N GLY A 107 1.22 -37.15 14.09
CA GLY A 107 2.62 -36.68 14.09
C GLY A 107 2.81 -35.16 13.94
N SER A 108 1.74 -34.38 13.84
CA SER A 108 1.82 -32.91 13.66
C SER A 108 2.04 -32.14 14.97
N LYS A 109 1.84 -32.78 16.12
CA LYS A 109 2.07 -32.18 17.44
C LYS A 109 3.54 -31.84 17.63
N LYS A 110 3.86 -30.58 17.90
CA LYS A 110 5.22 -30.10 18.17
C LYS A 110 5.22 -29.27 19.45
N GLY A 111 6.15 -29.51 20.32
CA GLY A 111 6.34 -28.87 21.62
C GLY A 111 7.20 -29.76 22.51
N ILE A 112 7.57 -29.30 23.69
CA ILE A 112 8.36 -30.08 24.64
C ILE A 112 7.38 -30.90 25.49
N THR A 113 7.54 -32.23 25.46
CA THR A 113 6.66 -33.17 26.17
C THR A 113 7.40 -33.93 27.26
N ASP A 114 6.66 -34.35 28.27
CA ASP A 114 7.11 -35.32 29.26
C ASP A 114 7.15 -36.76 28.68
N LYS A 115 7.52 -37.72 29.50
CA LYS A 115 7.55 -39.16 29.13
C LYS A 115 6.18 -39.73 28.78
N SER A 116 5.09 -39.09 29.25
CA SER A 116 3.72 -39.47 28.98
C SER A 116 3.12 -38.77 27.74
N GLY A 117 3.91 -37.93 27.04
CA GLY A 117 3.48 -37.20 25.85
C GLY A 117 2.69 -35.90 26.13
N ASN A 118 2.60 -35.45 27.40
CA ASN A 118 1.95 -34.19 27.74
C ASN A 118 2.92 -33.02 27.57
N PHE A 119 2.41 -31.87 27.08
CA PHE A 119 3.24 -30.68 26.94
C PHE A 119 3.57 -30.09 28.33
N ILE A 120 4.86 -30.08 28.68
CA ILE A 120 5.32 -29.71 30.04
C ILE A 120 5.11 -28.23 30.38
N TYR A 121 4.98 -27.37 29.41
CA TYR A 121 4.72 -25.92 29.60
C TYR A 121 3.27 -25.54 29.35
N ASP A 122 2.36 -26.52 29.18
CA ASP A 122 0.93 -26.27 29.05
C ASP A 122 0.24 -26.34 30.40
N ASN A 123 -0.78 -25.50 30.60
CA ASN A 123 -1.61 -25.45 31.81
C ASN A 123 -0.85 -25.25 33.12
N LEU A 124 0.28 -24.51 33.08
CA LEU A 124 1.02 -24.17 34.29
C LEU A 124 0.19 -23.24 35.21
N PRO A 125 0.32 -23.39 36.56
CA PRO A 125 -0.29 -22.50 37.50
C PRO A 125 0.05 -21.03 37.24
N ASN A 126 -0.94 -20.14 37.36
CA ASN A 126 -0.80 -18.69 37.15
C ASN A 126 -0.50 -18.23 35.73
N TYR A 127 -0.39 -19.14 34.74
CA TYR A 127 -0.25 -18.79 33.31
C TYR A 127 -1.62 -18.81 32.63
N LYS A 128 -1.83 -17.84 31.73
CA LYS A 128 -2.92 -17.88 30.74
C LYS A 128 -2.36 -18.29 29.39
N TYR A 129 -3.23 -18.68 28.48
CA TYR A 129 -2.79 -19.15 27.17
C TYR A 129 -3.70 -18.58 26.08
N VAL A 130 -3.10 -18.28 24.93
CA VAL A 130 -3.81 -17.85 23.73
C VAL A 130 -3.51 -18.83 22.61
N ASN A 131 -4.55 -19.29 21.93
CA ASN A 131 -4.45 -20.12 20.73
C ASN A 131 -4.64 -19.21 19.52
N VAL A 132 -3.69 -19.26 18.58
CA VAL A 132 -3.79 -18.56 17.31
C VAL A 132 -3.87 -19.59 16.20
N GLU A 133 -4.97 -19.54 15.46
CA GLU A 133 -5.21 -20.40 14.31
C GLU A 133 -4.89 -19.66 12.99
N TYR A 134 -4.31 -20.36 12.03
CA TYR A 134 -4.07 -19.84 10.69
C TYR A 134 -4.11 -20.94 9.62
N ASP A 135 -4.42 -20.55 8.40
CA ASP A 135 -4.52 -21.44 7.26
C ASP A 135 -3.15 -21.94 6.79
N ARG A 136 -3.07 -23.24 6.49
CA ARG A 136 -1.90 -23.88 5.90
C ARG A 136 -2.06 -23.99 4.40
N PHE A 137 -0.99 -23.66 3.69
CA PHE A 137 -0.95 -23.73 2.22
C PHE A 137 0.20 -24.60 1.75
N MET A 138 -0.04 -25.38 0.71
CA MET A 138 1.01 -26.06 -0.04
C MET A 138 1.08 -25.54 -1.47
N TRP A 139 2.27 -25.50 -2.01
CA TRP A 139 2.47 -25.21 -3.41
C TRP A 139 2.20 -26.44 -4.25
N LYS A 140 1.29 -26.32 -5.22
CA LYS A 140 0.95 -27.38 -6.18
C LYS A 140 1.29 -26.99 -7.62
N SER A 141 1.50 -28.00 -8.46
CA SER A 141 1.64 -27.83 -9.90
C SER A 141 0.31 -27.97 -10.60
N LYS A 142 0.14 -27.27 -11.73
CA LYS A 142 -1.04 -27.42 -12.60
C LYS A 142 -1.02 -28.70 -13.45
N THR A 143 0.18 -29.27 -13.63
CA THR A 143 0.37 -30.50 -14.42
C THR A 143 1.19 -31.49 -13.61
N PRO A 144 1.00 -32.80 -13.78
CA PRO A 144 1.86 -33.81 -13.18
C PRO A 144 3.33 -33.51 -13.54
N ASN A 145 4.21 -33.52 -12.55
CA ASN A 145 5.64 -33.23 -12.69
C ASN A 145 6.00 -31.82 -13.19
N GLY A 146 5.04 -30.89 -13.25
CA GLY A 146 5.26 -29.50 -13.64
C GLY A 146 5.82 -28.63 -12.49
N PRO A 147 6.25 -27.39 -12.80
CA PRO A 147 6.72 -26.48 -11.77
C PRO A 147 5.57 -26.07 -10.84
N LEU A 148 5.88 -25.92 -9.54
CA LEU A 148 4.94 -25.44 -8.55
C LEU A 148 4.46 -24.03 -8.93
N SER A 149 3.16 -23.83 -9.11
CA SER A 149 2.60 -22.63 -9.73
C SER A 149 1.47 -21.95 -8.97
N PHE A 150 0.81 -22.64 -8.05
CA PHE A 150 -0.25 -22.06 -7.22
C PHE A 150 -0.21 -22.60 -5.79
N LYS A 151 -0.80 -21.84 -4.87
CA LYS A 151 -1.00 -22.26 -3.48
C LYS A 151 -2.41 -22.80 -3.30
N GLU A 152 -2.51 -23.92 -2.59
CA GLU A 152 -3.79 -24.50 -2.19
C GLU A 152 -3.84 -24.63 -0.68
N LYS A 153 -4.99 -24.32 -0.08
CA LYS A 153 -5.24 -24.54 1.34
C LYS A 153 -5.35 -26.05 1.58
N VAL A 154 -4.64 -26.53 2.59
CA VAL A 154 -4.56 -27.98 2.93
C VAL A 154 -4.98 -28.25 4.38
N GLY A 155 -5.50 -27.27 5.06
CA GLY A 155 -5.93 -27.37 6.44
C GLY A 155 -5.58 -26.13 7.25
N THR A 156 -5.59 -26.24 8.58
CA THR A 156 -5.23 -25.18 9.51
C THR A 156 -4.12 -25.63 10.46
N LYS A 157 -3.53 -24.66 11.15
CA LYS A 157 -2.56 -24.89 12.21
C LYS A 157 -2.87 -23.99 13.40
N VAL A 158 -2.84 -24.57 14.57
CA VAL A 158 -3.03 -23.86 15.83
C VAL A 158 -1.70 -23.78 16.57
N CYS A 159 -1.35 -22.58 17.00
CA CYS A 159 -0.18 -22.29 17.82
C CYS A 159 -0.65 -21.76 19.17
N ARG A 160 -0.14 -22.34 20.27
CA ARG A 160 -0.45 -21.93 21.64
C ARG A 160 0.70 -21.13 22.23
N PHE A 161 0.38 -19.93 22.74
CA PHE A 161 1.32 -19.02 23.36
C PHE A 161 0.96 -18.78 24.83
N ALA A 162 1.95 -18.88 25.72
CA ALA A 162 1.80 -18.58 27.14
C ALA A 162 1.77 -17.06 27.39
N GLN A 163 0.82 -16.63 28.20
CA GLN A 163 0.77 -15.28 28.73
C GLN A 163 1.39 -15.33 30.14
N PHE A 164 2.51 -14.67 30.32
CA PHE A 164 3.27 -14.77 31.57
C PHE A 164 2.57 -14.05 32.73
N PRO A 165 2.76 -14.52 33.97
CA PRO A 165 2.19 -13.88 35.15
C PRO A 165 2.65 -12.41 35.28
N ASN A 166 1.90 -11.61 36.03
CA ASN A 166 2.24 -10.21 36.32
C ASN A 166 2.49 -9.31 35.10
N GLY A 167 1.92 -9.66 33.94
CA GLY A 167 2.06 -8.89 32.72
C GLY A 167 3.44 -8.98 32.07
N GLN A 168 4.30 -9.87 32.54
CA GLN A 168 5.60 -10.10 31.90
C GLN A 168 5.43 -10.58 30.46
N LYS A 169 6.41 -10.27 29.62
CA LYS A 169 6.41 -10.59 28.20
C LYS A 169 7.62 -11.41 27.82
N GLY A 170 7.49 -12.19 26.76
CA GLY A 170 8.61 -12.84 26.11
C GLY A 170 9.61 -11.84 25.50
N ILE A 171 10.75 -12.35 25.04
CA ILE A 171 11.87 -11.52 24.57
C ILE A 171 11.46 -10.61 23.41
N MET A 172 10.77 -11.14 22.37
CA MET A 172 10.39 -10.35 21.20
C MET A 172 9.37 -9.24 21.53
N PRO A 173 8.27 -9.49 22.25
CA PRO A 173 7.38 -8.46 22.75
C PRO A 173 8.08 -7.39 23.59
N THR A 174 8.94 -7.77 24.53
CA THR A 174 9.71 -6.82 25.38
C THR A 174 10.58 -5.89 24.54
N ILE A 175 11.25 -6.41 23.51
CA ILE A 175 12.03 -5.61 22.56
C ILE A 175 11.14 -4.64 21.79
N LEU A 176 9.97 -5.09 21.35
CA LEU A 176 9.01 -4.27 20.62
C LEU A 176 8.42 -3.17 21.48
N GLU A 177 8.07 -3.45 22.74
CA GLU A 177 7.62 -2.44 23.71
C GLU A 177 8.66 -1.34 23.89
N TYR A 178 9.93 -1.72 24.08
CA TYR A 178 11.02 -0.75 24.16
C TYR A 178 11.11 0.14 22.90
N LEU A 179 11.03 -0.45 21.70
CA LEU A 179 11.12 0.31 20.44
C LEU A 179 9.93 1.25 20.25
N LEU A 180 8.71 0.81 20.57
CA LEU A 180 7.51 1.65 20.47
C LEU A 180 7.52 2.77 21.50
N ALA A 181 7.94 2.50 22.75
CA ALA A 181 8.07 3.50 23.80
C ALA A 181 9.13 4.57 23.41
N ALA A 182 10.30 4.14 22.96
CA ALA A 182 11.38 5.04 22.49
C ALA A 182 10.92 5.91 21.31
N ARG A 183 10.15 5.32 20.38
CA ARG A 183 9.53 6.07 19.27
C ARG A 183 8.54 7.12 19.78
N LYS A 184 7.65 6.75 20.69
CA LYS A 184 6.65 7.67 21.28
C LYS A 184 7.33 8.83 21.99
N ALA A 185 8.32 8.55 22.83
CA ALA A 185 9.12 9.59 23.52
C ALA A 185 9.80 10.53 22.54
N THR A 186 10.43 9.98 21.47
CA THR A 186 11.07 10.82 20.44
C THR A 186 10.07 11.71 19.70
N ARG A 187 8.86 11.22 19.39
CA ARG A 187 7.80 12.02 18.74
C ARG A 187 7.28 13.15 19.64
N VAL A 188 7.27 12.94 20.94
CA VAL A 188 6.88 13.98 21.93
C VAL A 188 7.90 15.10 21.94
N LEU A 189 9.21 14.80 21.91
CA LEU A 189 10.28 15.81 21.86
C LEU A 189 10.15 16.76 20.66
N ILE A 190 9.70 16.28 19.50
CA ILE A 190 9.49 17.13 18.32
C ILE A 190 8.45 18.24 18.56
N LYS A 191 7.51 17.98 19.48
CA LYS A 191 6.40 18.89 19.82
C LYS A 191 6.69 19.79 21.03
N TYR A 192 7.87 19.70 21.62
CA TYR A 192 8.22 20.50 22.79
C TYR A 192 8.22 21.99 22.47
N LYS A 193 7.68 22.75 23.39
CA LYS A 193 7.68 24.21 23.39
C LYS A 193 8.41 24.70 24.63
N THR A 194 9.07 25.82 24.48
CA THR A 194 9.62 26.61 25.57
C THR A 194 8.68 27.79 25.83
N VAL A 195 8.06 27.78 26.99
CA VAL A 195 7.22 28.90 27.48
C VAL A 195 8.10 29.80 28.31
N VAL A 196 8.14 31.07 27.98
CA VAL A 196 8.85 32.09 28.73
C VAL A 196 7.80 32.91 29.48
N THR A 197 7.94 33.04 30.79
CA THR A 197 7.06 33.87 31.63
C THR A 197 7.45 35.32 31.61
N ASN A 198 6.58 36.19 32.10
CA ASN A 198 6.87 37.63 32.21
C ASN A 198 8.07 37.92 33.15
N ASP A 199 8.30 37.05 34.14
CA ASP A 199 9.43 37.09 35.06
C ASP A 199 10.75 36.58 34.43
N GLY A 200 10.70 36.07 33.19
CA GLY A 200 11.86 35.58 32.45
C GLY A 200 12.21 34.11 32.72
N GLU A 201 11.43 33.39 33.51
CA GLU A 201 11.60 31.93 33.68
C GLU A 201 11.25 31.16 32.42
N LYS A 202 11.96 30.04 32.17
CA LYS A 202 11.77 29.22 30.98
C LYS A 202 11.38 27.80 31.36
N TYR A 203 10.26 27.36 30.82
CA TYR A 203 9.74 26.02 31.03
C TYR A 203 9.64 25.26 29.71
N GLU A 204 10.27 24.09 29.62
CA GLU A 204 10.31 23.26 28.42
C GLU A 204 9.47 22.01 28.56
N GLY A 205 8.59 21.73 27.60
CA GLY A 205 7.77 20.52 27.63
C GLY A 205 6.72 20.42 26.52
N LEU A 206 5.86 19.43 26.62
CA LEU A 206 4.68 19.31 25.77
C LEU A 206 3.62 20.29 26.27
N LEU A 207 3.33 21.30 25.46
CA LEU A 207 2.36 22.33 25.79
C LEU A 207 0.94 21.90 25.43
N LYS A 208 0.00 22.03 26.38
CA LYS A 208 -1.43 22.02 26.12
C LYS A 208 -2.05 23.30 26.65
N GLN A 209 -2.82 23.98 25.80
CA GLN A 209 -3.56 25.17 26.16
C GLN A 209 -5.04 24.84 26.29
N LYS A 210 -5.62 25.18 27.45
CA LYS A 210 -7.04 24.97 27.71
C LYS A 210 -7.52 25.95 28.77
N ASP A 211 -8.68 26.56 28.56
CA ASP A 211 -9.40 27.40 29.51
C ASP A 211 -8.53 28.56 30.05
N GLY A 212 -7.74 29.22 29.16
CA GLY A 212 -6.87 30.34 29.55
C GLY A 212 -5.61 29.95 30.34
N LYS A 213 -5.24 28.64 30.30
CA LYS A 213 -4.06 28.12 31.02
C LYS A 213 -3.16 27.30 30.10
N HIS A 214 -1.85 27.47 30.30
CA HIS A 214 -0.79 26.70 29.66
C HIS A 214 -0.32 25.58 30.58
N SER A 215 -0.63 24.33 30.24
CA SER A 215 -0.12 23.14 30.96
C SER A 215 1.11 22.60 30.22
N ILE A 216 2.26 22.60 30.87
CA ILE A 216 3.55 22.18 30.32
C ILE A 216 3.93 20.85 30.98
N TYR A 217 3.95 19.79 30.19
CA TYR A 217 4.34 18.45 30.63
C TYR A 217 5.82 18.25 30.37
N GLN A 218 6.63 18.30 31.41
CA GLN A 218 8.07 18.19 31.34
C GLN A 218 8.58 16.75 31.18
N LYS A 219 9.84 16.60 30.79
CA LYS A 219 10.47 15.28 30.62
C LYS A 219 10.62 14.48 31.92
N ASN A 220 10.76 15.15 33.05
CA ASN A 220 10.85 14.55 34.38
C ASN A 220 9.51 14.04 34.92
N GLY A 221 8.41 14.29 34.21
CA GLY A 221 7.05 13.90 34.62
C GLY A 221 6.28 14.97 35.38
N GLU A 222 6.92 16.10 35.69
CA GLU A 222 6.26 17.25 36.33
C GLU A 222 5.36 17.99 35.34
N THR A 223 4.27 18.53 35.85
CA THR A 223 3.34 19.36 35.09
C THR A 223 3.31 20.75 35.70
N ILE A 224 3.67 21.76 34.93
CA ILE A 224 3.62 23.17 35.32
C ILE A 224 2.41 23.79 34.63
N VAL A 225 1.63 24.54 35.39
CA VAL A 225 0.45 25.25 34.86
C VAL A 225 0.71 26.75 35.04
N ILE A 226 0.59 27.50 33.95
CA ILE A 226 0.82 28.94 33.87
C ILE A 226 -0.42 29.57 33.28
N ASP A 227 -0.90 30.68 33.85
CA ASP A 227 -2.03 31.43 33.30
C ASP A 227 -1.58 32.18 32.02
N ASP A 228 -2.47 32.39 31.07
CA ASP A 228 -2.16 33.02 29.78
C ASP A 228 -1.55 34.44 29.97
N ASP A 229 -2.01 35.16 30.98
CA ASP A 229 -1.54 36.54 31.30
C ASP A 229 -0.08 36.57 31.79
N ASP A 230 0.44 35.47 32.31
CA ASP A 230 1.82 35.34 32.79
C ASP A 230 2.79 34.88 31.70
N VAL A 231 2.30 34.57 30.50
CA VAL A 231 3.12 34.06 29.39
C VAL A 231 3.60 35.22 28.50
N LYS A 232 4.91 35.40 28.45
CA LYS A 232 5.58 36.39 27.58
C LYS A 232 5.73 35.91 26.15
N SER A 233 6.19 34.68 25.96
CA SER A 233 6.35 34.07 24.64
C SER A 233 6.30 32.53 24.68
N VAL A 234 5.91 31.93 23.53
CA VAL A 234 5.94 30.48 23.32
C VAL A 234 6.74 30.21 22.05
N GLU A 235 7.84 29.50 22.19
CA GLU A 235 8.75 29.19 21.09
C GLU A 235 8.93 27.69 20.94
N ASP A 236 9.44 27.26 19.79
CA ASP A 236 9.85 25.85 19.62
C ASP A 236 11.12 25.58 20.45
N THR A 237 11.12 24.57 21.32
CA THR A 237 12.30 24.20 22.11
C THR A 237 13.48 23.78 21.24
N TYR A 238 13.20 23.11 20.14
CA TYR A 238 14.21 22.60 19.21
C TYR A 238 14.09 23.29 17.86
N ASP A 239 15.22 23.64 17.28
CA ASP A 239 15.33 24.17 15.92
C ASP A 239 14.95 23.11 14.86
N ASP A 240 14.84 23.54 13.62
CA ASP A 240 14.46 22.65 12.51
C ASP A 240 15.48 21.52 12.27
N PHE A 241 16.75 21.73 12.58
CA PHE A 241 17.79 20.71 12.46
C PHE A 241 17.59 19.61 13.50
N MET A 242 17.41 19.95 14.77
CA MET A 242 17.14 18.98 15.84
C MET A 242 15.81 18.27 15.65
N LYS A 243 14.75 18.99 15.25
CA LYS A 243 13.47 18.35 14.88
C LYS A 243 13.62 17.34 13.75
N ASN A 244 14.46 17.65 12.75
CA ASN A 244 14.75 16.72 11.65
C ASN A 244 15.50 15.48 12.15
N ILE A 245 16.47 15.62 13.06
CA ILE A 245 17.16 14.49 13.70
C ILE A 245 16.16 13.60 14.43
N PHE A 246 15.30 14.16 15.28
CA PHE A 246 14.27 13.40 15.99
C PHE A 246 13.29 12.70 15.02
N ASN A 247 12.92 13.37 13.93
CA ASN A 247 12.11 12.75 12.87
C ASN A 247 12.81 11.54 12.24
N LYS A 248 14.12 11.59 12.00
CA LYS A 248 14.88 10.44 11.47
C LYS A 248 15.04 9.34 12.52
N ARG A 249 15.24 9.70 13.78
CA ARG A 249 15.34 8.76 14.91
C ARG A 249 14.04 8.00 15.11
N GLN A 250 12.88 8.69 15.21
CA GLN A 250 11.59 8.02 15.35
C GLN A 250 11.26 7.12 14.16
N LEU A 251 11.70 7.50 12.93
CA LEU A 251 11.57 6.66 11.76
C LEU A 251 12.48 5.42 11.85
N GLY A 252 13.68 5.56 12.40
CA GLY A 252 14.58 4.44 12.69
C GLY A 252 13.93 3.40 13.59
N TYR A 253 13.36 3.83 14.72
CA TYR A 253 12.58 2.96 15.62
C TYR A 253 11.41 2.27 14.90
N LYS A 254 10.63 3.03 14.11
CA LYS A 254 9.51 2.47 13.33
C LYS A 254 9.95 1.36 12.39
N VAL A 255 11.03 1.61 11.63
CA VAL A 255 11.55 0.64 10.65
C VAL A 255 12.08 -0.60 11.36
N THR A 256 12.80 -0.45 12.46
CA THR A 256 13.36 -1.57 13.23
C THR A 256 12.24 -2.44 13.81
N ALA A 257 11.25 -1.84 14.47
CA ALA A 257 10.10 -2.57 15.05
C ALA A 257 9.29 -3.32 13.98
N ASN A 258 8.93 -2.65 12.88
CA ASN A 258 8.14 -3.28 11.81
C ASN A 258 8.91 -4.35 11.01
N SER A 259 10.24 -4.31 11.06
CA SER A 259 11.09 -5.31 10.39
C SER A 259 11.25 -6.60 11.20
N LEU A 260 10.99 -6.59 12.51
CA LEU A 260 11.18 -7.74 13.39
C LEU A 260 10.29 -8.92 12.97
N TYR A 261 9.00 -8.68 12.77
CA TYR A 261 8.08 -9.67 12.23
C TYR A 261 8.57 -10.28 10.92
N GLY A 262 9.07 -9.45 10.01
CA GLY A 262 9.58 -9.89 8.71
C GLY A 262 10.77 -10.84 8.82
N GLN A 263 11.61 -10.68 9.84
CA GLN A 263 12.72 -11.58 10.10
C GLN A 263 12.27 -12.91 10.70
N CYS A 264 11.23 -12.94 11.54
CA CYS A 264 10.64 -14.21 11.98
C CYS A 264 10.10 -15.02 10.78
N GLY A 265 9.61 -14.35 9.70
CA GLY A 265 9.15 -15.01 8.49
C GLY A 265 10.21 -15.31 7.42
N ALA A 266 11.43 -14.82 7.58
CA ALA A 266 12.50 -14.95 6.59
C ALA A 266 13.36 -16.18 6.86
N LYS A 267 13.36 -17.16 5.95
CA LYS A 267 14.11 -18.43 6.08
C LYS A 267 15.63 -18.27 6.26
N THR A 268 16.18 -17.12 5.92
CA THR A 268 17.60 -16.79 6.06
C THR A 268 17.92 -16.06 7.37
N SER A 269 16.95 -15.89 8.24
CA SER A 269 17.11 -15.18 9.51
C SER A 269 17.49 -16.16 10.62
N ASP A 270 18.39 -15.73 11.50
CA ASP A 270 18.85 -16.51 12.68
C ASP A 270 17.73 -16.72 13.71
N PHE A 271 16.64 -15.97 13.64
CA PHE A 271 15.44 -16.14 14.48
C PHE A 271 14.18 -16.45 13.66
N TYR A 272 14.39 -17.19 12.57
CA TYR A 272 13.27 -17.67 11.76
C TYR A 272 12.33 -18.57 12.58
N ASP A 273 11.08 -18.19 12.63
CA ASP A 273 9.98 -19.01 13.14
C ASP A 273 8.72 -18.68 12.36
N GLN A 274 8.35 -19.57 11.44
CA GLN A 274 7.18 -19.39 10.57
C GLN A 274 5.88 -19.29 11.37
N ASP A 275 5.78 -19.98 12.51
CA ASP A 275 4.57 -20.01 13.31
C ASP A 275 4.29 -18.64 13.97
N ILE A 276 5.35 -17.97 14.45
CA ILE A 276 5.25 -16.61 15.00
C ILE A 276 4.83 -15.63 13.90
N ALA A 277 5.45 -15.71 12.73
CA ALA A 277 5.12 -14.83 11.63
C ALA A 277 3.69 -15.06 11.11
N ALA A 278 3.26 -16.30 10.98
CA ALA A 278 1.91 -16.67 10.56
C ALA A 278 0.85 -16.24 11.58
N SER A 279 1.12 -16.45 12.88
CA SER A 279 0.24 -16.00 13.96
C SER A 279 0.09 -14.48 13.97
N THR A 280 1.19 -13.74 13.77
CA THR A 280 1.15 -12.27 13.70
C THR A 280 0.25 -11.79 12.56
N THR A 281 0.38 -12.39 11.36
CA THR A 281 -0.47 -12.01 10.22
C THR A 281 -1.92 -12.46 10.38
N ALA A 282 -2.17 -13.59 11.04
CA ALA A 282 -3.52 -14.05 11.35
C ALA A 282 -4.26 -13.06 12.25
N ILE A 283 -3.61 -12.60 13.33
CA ILE A 283 -4.16 -11.57 14.22
C ILE A 283 -4.41 -10.28 13.45
N GLY A 284 -3.45 -9.85 12.61
CA GLY A 284 -3.61 -8.65 11.79
C GLY A 284 -4.83 -8.73 10.85
N ARG A 285 -5.11 -9.90 10.26
CA ARG A 285 -6.31 -10.10 9.43
C ARG A 285 -7.60 -10.01 10.24
N LEU A 286 -7.62 -10.60 11.43
CA LEU A 286 -8.77 -10.51 12.34
C LEU A 286 -9.05 -9.06 12.74
N LEU A 287 -8.01 -8.30 13.10
CA LEU A 287 -8.12 -6.91 13.51
C LEU A 287 -8.61 -6.00 12.37
N LEU A 288 -8.12 -6.20 11.13
CA LEU A 288 -8.61 -5.45 9.99
C LEU A 288 -10.11 -5.71 9.73
N THR A 289 -10.53 -6.97 9.82
CA THR A 289 -11.94 -7.34 9.69
C THR A 289 -12.77 -6.78 10.84
N PHE A 290 -12.25 -6.78 12.07
CA PHE A 290 -12.88 -6.18 13.22
C PHE A 290 -13.11 -4.67 13.03
N ALA A 291 -12.08 -3.91 12.61
CA ALA A 291 -12.22 -2.47 12.35
C ALA A 291 -13.30 -2.18 11.29
N LYS A 292 -13.34 -2.97 10.21
CA LYS A 292 -14.41 -2.88 9.22
C LYS A 292 -15.79 -3.06 9.83
N ARG A 293 -15.96 -4.12 10.64
CA ARG A 293 -17.24 -4.45 11.27
C ARG A 293 -17.70 -3.37 12.26
N VAL A 294 -16.82 -2.89 13.11
CA VAL A 294 -17.16 -1.83 14.08
C VAL A 294 -17.69 -0.59 13.36
N ILE A 295 -17.05 -0.19 12.27
CA ILE A 295 -17.48 0.98 11.49
C ILE A 295 -18.86 0.75 10.86
N GLU A 296 -19.06 -0.37 10.16
CA GLU A 296 -20.32 -0.67 9.46
C GLU A 296 -21.48 -0.95 10.45
N GLU A 297 -21.23 -1.61 11.57
CA GLU A 297 -22.26 -1.93 12.56
C GLU A 297 -22.64 -0.70 13.43
N THR A 298 -21.68 0.19 13.73
CA THR A 298 -21.95 1.38 14.56
C THR A 298 -22.54 2.53 13.77
N TYR A 299 -22.02 2.77 12.55
CA TYR A 299 -22.36 3.96 11.73
C TYR A 299 -23.11 3.60 10.44
N GLY A 300 -23.50 2.34 10.25
CA GLY A 300 -24.13 1.84 9.02
C GLY A 300 -25.53 2.39 8.74
N ASP A 301 -26.29 2.70 9.75
CA ASP A 301 -27.56 3.47 9.69
C ASP A 301 -27.89 4.02 11.07
N CYS A 302 -27.41 5.22 11.36
CA CYS A 302 -27.64 5.86 12.67
C CYS A 302 -27.72 7.39 12.53
N ILE A 303 -28.28 8.04 13.55
CA ILE A 303 -28.24 9.48 13.70
C ILE A 303 -27.04 9.82 14.59
N CYS A 304 -26.16 10.70 14.08
CA CYS A 304 -24.96 11.18 14.76
C CYS A 304 -25.13 12.64 15.15
N GLU A 305 -24.74 12.97 16.37
CA GLU A 305 -24.61 14.37 16.82
C GLU A 305 -23.31 14.96 16.27
N THR A 306 -23.40 16.11 15.66
CA THR A 306 -22.22 16.82 15.14
C THR A 306 -22.27 18.30 15.52
N LYS A 307 -21.16 19.01 15.34
CA LYS A 307 -21.12 20.47 15.51
C LYS A 307 -22.05 21.23 14.55
N TYR A 308 -22.59 20.56 13.54
CA TYR A 308 -23.56 21.13 12.58
C TYR A 308 -25.00 20.66 12.85
N GLY A 309 -25.26 20.03 14.00
CA GLY A 309 -26.52 19.39 14.35
C GLY A 309 -26.53 17.89 14.03
N GLN A 310 -27.73 17.32 14.08
CA GLN A 310 -27.96 15.90 13.82
C GLN A 310 -27.84 15.58 12.34
N VAL A 311 -27.13 14.50 12.01
CA VAL A 311 -26.99 13.97 10.65
C VAL A 311 -27.22 12.47 10.64
N ARG A 312 -27.74 11.94 9.55
CA ARG A 312 -27.84 10.51 9.33
C ARG A 312 -26.59 9.99 8.65
N SER A 313 -25.97 8.96 9.24
CA SER A 313 -24.85 8.23 8.67
C SER A 313 -25.33 6.90 8.11
N LYS A 314 -24.77 6.52 6.94
CA LYS A 314 -24.90 5.19 6.31
C LYS A 314 -23.52 4.69 5.96
N ALA A 315 -22.72 4.39 6.98
CA ALA A 315 -21.33 4.04 6.79
C ALA A 315 -21.15 2.80 5.91
N GLU A 316 -20.29 2.91 4.94
CA GLU A 316 -19.96 1.84 4.01
C GLU A 316 -18.44 1.69 3.88
N TYR A 317 -17.97 0.46 4.01
CA TYR A 317 -16.60 0.07 3.73
C TYR A 317 -16.26 0.24 2.25
N ILE A 318 -15.11 0.84 1.96
CA ILE A 318 -14.63 1.08 0.59
C ILE A 318 -13.41 0.23 0.25
N TYR A 319 -12.43 0.15 1.16
CA TYR A 319 -11.17 -0.55 0.92
C TYR A 319 -10.42 -0.83 2.22
N GLY A 320 -9.64 -1.92 2.27
CA GLY A 320 -8.77 -2.22 3.40
C GLY A 320 -7.43 -2.80 2.94
N ASP A 321 -6.34 -2.33 3.54
CA ASP A 321 -4.99 -2.74 3.16
C ASP A 321 -4.10 -2.90 4.39
N THR A 322 -3.86 -4.13 4.77
CA THR A 322 -2.96 -4.53 5.85
C THR A 322 -3.39 -4.02 7.23
N ASP A 323 -3.29 -2.74 7.48
CA ASP A 323 -3.50 -2.03 8.74
C ASP A 323 -4.50 -0.87 8.64
N SER A 324 -4.92 -0.52 7.44
CA SER A 324 -5.83 0.61 7.21
C SER A 324 -7.18 0.21 6.62
N VAL A 325 -8.25 0.86 7.08
CA VAL A 325 -9.62 0.71 6.55
C VAL A 325 -10.11 2.04 6.02
N PHE A 326 -10.56 2.04 4.76
CA PHE A 326 -11.16 3.17 4.07
C PHE A 326 -12.67 2.99 4.03
N PHE A 327 -13.41 4.02 4.37
CA PHE A 327 -14.88 4.00 4.41
C PHE A 327 -15.46 5.39 4.18
N THR A 328 -16.74 5.45 3.85
CA THR A 328 -17.51 6.71 3.76
C THR A 328 -18.74 6.60 4.63
N PHE A 329 -19.25 7.74 5.11
CA PHE A 329 -20.47 7.78 5.93
C PHE A 329 -21.75 7.99 5.13
N HIS A 330 -21.68 8.36 3.85
CA HIS A 330 -22.84 8.73 3.04
C HIS A 330 -23.82 9.66 3.78
N LEU A 331 -23.29 10.80 4.21
CA LEU A 331 -23.98 11.73 5.11
C LEU A 331 -25.23 12.34 4.47
N GLU A 332 -26.34 12.30 5.21
CA GLU A 332 -27.62 12.91 4.88
C GLU A 332 -28.11 13.79 6.03
N ASP A 333 -28.81 14.88 5.71
CA ASP A 333 -29.62 15.60 6.71
C ASP A 333 -30.83 14.75 7.11
N LEU A 334 -31.56 15.12 8.15
CA LEU A 334 -32.70 14.33 8.66
C LEU A 334 -33.87 14.22 7.64
N ASP A 335 -33.95 15.13 6.69
CA ASP A 335 -34.91 15.08 5.58
C ASP A 335 -34.48 14.17 4.42
N GLY A 336 -33.29 13.53 4.51
CA GLY A 336 -32.72 12.66 3.50
C GLY A 336 -31.93 13.41 2.40
N THR A 337 -31.72 14.71 2.54
CA THR A 337 -30.88 15.48 1.61
C THR A 337 -29.40 15.16 1.83
N LYS A 338 -28.69 14.82 0.77
CA LYS A 338 -27.28 14.46 0.82
C LYS A 338 -26.39 15.65 1.21
N ILE A 339 -25.59 15.50 2.24
CA ILE A 339 -24.58 16.49 2.65
C ILE A 339 -23.33 16.31 1.80
N THR A 340 -22.85 17.39 1.20
CA THR A 340 -21.68 17.41 0.32
C THR A 340 -20.75 18.60 0.63
N GLY A 341 -19.61 18.68 -0.05
CA GLY A 341 -18.69 19.82 0.06
C GLY A 341 -17.86 19.82 1.36
N GLU A 342 -17.49 21.02 1.78
CA GLU A 342 -16.63 21.23 2.97
C GLU A 342 -17.32 20.77 4.26
N LYS A 343 -18.64 20.96 4.37
CA LYS A 343 -19.45 20.47 5.50
C LYS A 343 -19.36 18.96 5.65
N ALA A 344 -19.53 18.20 4.56
CA ALA A 344 -19.40 16.74 4.58
C ALA A 344 -17.99 16.29 4.95
N LEU A 345 -16.97 16.96 4.42
CA LEU A 345 -15.57 16.66 4.74
C LEU A 345 -15.26 16.85 6.22
N ASP A 346 -15.70 17.97 6.79
CA ASP A 346 -15.44 18.31 8.19
C ASP A 346 -16.14 17.34 9.15
N ILE A 347 -17.43 17.04 8.89
CA ILE A 347 -18.18 16.03 9.65
C ILE A 347 -17.52 14.65 9.54
N THR A 348 -17.08 14.26 8.34
CA THR A 348 -16.40 12.97 8.12
C THR A 348 -15.12 12.87 8.92
N ILE A 349 -14.32 13.95 9.03
CA ILE A 349 -13.10 14.00 9.84
C ILE A 349 -13.43 13.78 11.31
N ASP A 350 -14.44 14.46 11.85
CA ASP A 350 -14.83 14.37 13.25
C ASP A 350 -15.36 12.96 13.59
N LEU A 351 -16.31 12.43 12.81
CA LEU A 351 -16.87 11.10 13.02
C LEU A 351 -15.82 9.99 12.86
N ALA A 352 -14.87 10.14 11.95
CA ALA A 352 -13.81 9.14 11.78
C ALA A 352 -12.83 9.11 12.96
N GLN A 353 -12.57 10.25 13.62
CA GLN A 353 -11.82 10.30 14.87
C GLN A 353 -12.58 9.60 16.00
N GLU A 354 -13.87 9.86 16.12
CA GLU A 354 -14.75 9.21 17.09
C GLU A 354 -14.79 7.68 16.88
N ALA A 355 -14.97 7.23 15.63
CA ALA A 355 -14.99 5.82 15.27
C ALA A 355 -13.68 5.11 15.63
N GLY A 356 -12.54 5.74 15.37
CA GLY A 356 -11.22 5.23 15.75
C GLY A 356 -11.08 5.10 17.28
N ALA A 357 -11.46 6.14 18.03
CA ALA A 357 -11.41 6.14 19.48
C ALA A 357 -12.36 5.08 20.10
N LEU A 358 -13.56 4.91 19.54
CA LEU A 358 -14.51 3.90 19.96
C LEU A 358 -13.95 2.49 19.75
N ALA A 359 -13.44 2.20 18.54
CA ALA A 359 -12.84 0.91 18.24
C ALA A 359 -11.65 0.61 19.16
N THR A 360 -10.80 1.60 19.42
CA THR A 360 -9.63 1.45 20.32
C THR A 360 -10.03 1.01 21.74
N LYS A 361 -11.15 1.51 22.28
CA LYS A 361 -11.64 1.09 23.60
C LYS A 361 -12.00 -0.40 23.68
N MET A 362 -12.32 -1.02 22.55
CA MET A 362 -12.67 -2.44 22.46
C MET A 362 -11.44 -3.33 22.18
N LEU A 363 -10.28 -2.75 21.92
CA LEU A 363 -9.07 -3.48 21.55
C LEU A 363 -8.21 -3.82 22.78
N LYS A 364 -7.54 -4.96 22.69
CA LYS A 364 -6.52 -5.35 23.65
C LYS A 364 -5.27 -4.47 23.47
N GLN A 365 -4.79 -3.90 24.57
CA GLN A 365 -3.58 -3.07 24.55
C GLN A 365 -2.35 -3.88 24.04
N PRO A 366 -1.43 -3.27 23.27
CA PRO A 366 -1.30 -1.84 22.93
C PRO A 366 -1.93 -1.46 21.57
N HIS A 367 -2.90 -2.21 21.06
CA HIS A 367 -3.56 -1.85 19.81
C HIS A 367 -4.29 -0.52 19.92
N ASP A 368 -4.12 0.29 18.90
CA ASP A 368 -4.70 1.62 18.76
C ASP A 368 -5.11 1.83 17.29
N LEU A 369 -6.39 2.19 17.09
CA LEU A 369 -6.94 2.49 15.76
C LEU A 369 -7.16 3.99 15.65
N GLU A 370 -6.25 4.67 14.97
CA GLU A 370 -6.26 6.14 14.86
C GLU A 370 -6.85 6.59 13.52
N TYR A 371 -7.56 7.73 13.53
CA TYR A 371 -7.83 8.47 12.30
C TYR A 371 -6.51 8.93 11.67
N GLU A 372 -6.30 8.62 10.39
CA GLU A 372 -5.09 9.02 9.68
C GLU A 372 -5.34 10.17 8.70
N LYS A 373 -6.41 10.08 7.89
CA LYS A 373 -6.69 11.03 6.81
C LYS A 373 -8.08 10.84 6.23
N THR A 374 -8.55 11.86 5.49
CA THR A 374 -9.75 11.77 4.64
C THR A 374 -9.40 12.19 3.22
N PHE A 375 -9.94 11.51 2.22
CA PHE A 375 -9.82 11.86 0.81
C PHE A 375 -11.11 12.48 0.29
N TYR A 376 -10.99 13.64 -0.37
CA TYR A 376 -12.11 14.31 -1.02
C TYR A 376 -11.65 15.23 -2.14
N PRO A 377 -11.89 14.89 -3.43
CA PRO A 377 -12.44 13.63 -3.95
C PRO A 377 -11.46 12.47 -3.87
N PHE A 378 -11.98 11.22 -4.10
CA PHE A 378 -11.18 10.00 -4.09
C PHE A 378 -11.47 9.13 -5.32
N CYS A 379 -10.42 8.58 -5.94
CA CYS A 379 -10.53 7.65 -7.06
C CYS A 379 -9.80 6.36 -6.72
N LEU A 380 -10.53 5.27 -6.58
CA LEU A 380 -10.02 3.94 -6.26
C LEU A 380 -10.05 3.05 -7.50
N LEU A 381 -8.89 2.72 -8.04
CA LEU A 381 -8.74 1.98 -9.30
C LEU A 381 -8.58 0.48 -9.09
N ALA A 382 -7.85 0.08 -8.07
CA ALA A 382 -7.56 -1.31 -7.73
C ALA A 382 -6.89 -1.40 -6.35
N LYS A 383 -6.69 -2.62 -5.87
CA LYS A 383 -5.84 -2.85 -4.69
C LYS A 383 -4.52 -2.10 -4.82
N LYS A 384 -4.18 -1.27 -3.82
CA LYS A 384 -2.94 -0.47 -3.74
C LYS A 384 -2.76 0.57 -4.86
N LYS A 385 -3.86 0.94 -5.58
CA LYS A 385 -3.85 1.93 -6.66
C LYS A 385 -5.00 2.91 -6.50
N TYR A 386 -4.68 4.08 -6.00
CA TYR A 386 -5.66 5.16 -5.82
C TYR A 386 -5.03 6.55 -5.90
N VAL A 387 -5.86 7.55 -6.09
CA VAL A 387 -5.49 8.97 -6.07
C VAL A 387 -6.62 9.79 -5.45
N GLY A 388 -6.28 10.86 -4.76
CA GLY A 388 -7.25 11.76 -4.16
C GLY A 388 -6.61 13.01 -3.60
N ILE A 389 -7.43 13.96 -3.18
CA ILE A 389 -6.99 15.09 -2.38
C ILE A 389 -7.12 14.66 -0.92
N LEU A 390 -5.99 14.58 -0.26
CA LEU A 390 -5.86 14.14 1.12
C LEU A 390 -5.97 15.34 2.06
N TYR A 391 -6.78 15.19 3.08
CA TYR A 391 -6.90 16.08 4.23
C TYR A 391 -6.54 15.31 5.49
N GLU A 392 -5.78 15.94 6.38
CA GLU A 392 -5.51 15.43 7.71
C GLU A 392 -6.61 15.97 8.67
N TYR A 393 -6.28 16.69 9.70
CA TYR A 393 -7.27 17.25 10.66
C TYR A 393 -7.90 18.56 10.17
N ASN A 394 -7.32 19.24 9.19
CA ASN A 394 -7.78 20.54 8.71
C ASN A 394 -8.44 20.41 7.33
N PRO A 395 -9.78 20.64 7.22
CA PRO A 395 -10.51 20.52 5.97
C PRO A 395 -10.12 21.55 4.89
N LYS A 396 -9.39 22.61 5.27
CA LYS A 396 -8.92 23.66 4.32
C LYS A 396 -7.53 23.38 3.74
N LYS A 397 -6.79 22.40 4.27
CA LYS A 397 -5.40 22.10 3.82
C LYS A 397 -5.34 20.76 3.09
N GLY A 398 -5.86 20.74 1.86
CA GLY A 398 -5.80 19.56 0.99
C GLY A 398 -4.49 19.45 0.23
N LYS A 399 -3.96 18.22 0.10
CA LYS A 399 -2.79 17.90 -0.75
C LYS A 399 -3.05 16.68 -1.61
N ARG A 400 -2.63 16.72 -2.88
CA ARG A 400 -2.77 15.56 -3.77
C ARG A 400 -1.89 14.40 -3.29
N LYS A 401 -2.49 13.23 -3.13
CA LYS A 401 -1.82 11.98 -2.79
C LYS A 401 -2.09 10.93 -3.86
N GLU A 402 -1.03 10.23 -4.25
CA GLU A 402 -1.05 9.21 -5.29
C GLU A 402 -0.37 7.95 -4.78
N MET A 403 -1.03 6.80 -4.90
CA MET A 403 -0.50 5.50 -4.49
C MET A 403 -0.57 4.50 -5.64
N GLY A 404 0.54 3.84 -5.92
CA GLY A 404 0.63 2.71 -6.86
C GLY A 404 0.29 2.99 -8.32
N ILE A 405 -0.11 4.22 -8.69
CA ILE A 405 -0.46 4.60 -10.05
C ILE A 405 0.75 4.94 -10.91
N VAL A 406 0.57 4.99 -12.21
CA VAL A 406 1.65 5.19 -13.20
C VAL A 406 2.44 6.49 -13.03
N LEU A 407 1.83 7.52 -12.45
CA LEU A 407 2.47 8.82 -12.21
C LEU A 407 3.72 8.71 -11.31
N ARG A 408 3.71 7.79 -10.36
CA ARG A 408 4.84 7.56 -9.43
C ARG A 408 5.90 6.61 -9.96
N ARG A 409 5.62 5.90 -11.05
CA ARG A 409 6.54 4.89 -11.59
C ARG A 409 7.58 5.53 -12.51
N ARG A 410 8.85 5.18 -12.30
CA ARG A 410 9.98 5.67 -13.12
C ARG A 410 10.22 4.85 -14.39
N ASP A 411 9.54 3.72 -14.56
CA ASP A 411 9.66 2.79 -15.68
C ASP A 411 8.63 3.02 -16.79
N ASN A 412 7.81 4.09 -16.69
CA ASN A 412 6.90 4.54 -17.74
C ASN A 412 7.50 5.73 -18.49
N ALA A 413 7.17 5.86 -19.77
CA ALA A 413 7.54 7.02 -20.57
C ALA A 413 6.89 8.31 -20.01
N PRO A 414 7.56 9.47 -20.05
CA PRO A 414 7.01 10.74 -19.56
C PRO A 414 5.64 11.10 -20.13
N ILE A 415 5.39 10.81 -21.42
CA ILE A 415 4.10 11.06 -22.08
C ILE A 415 2.92 10.38 -21.34
N VAL A 416 3.15 9.22 -20.72
CA VAL A 416 2.10 8.53 -19.95
C VAL A 416 1.69 9.35 -18.75
N LYS A 417 2.67 10.02 -18.10
CA LYS A 417 2.40 10.90 -16.97
C LYS A 417 1.63 12.14 -17.39
N ASP A 418 1.97 12.71 -18.55
CA ASP A 418 1.29 13.89 -19.08
C ASP A 418 -0.19 13.57 -19.38
N VAL A 419 -0.45 12.50 -20.15
CA VAL A 419 -1.81 12.13 -20.54
C VAL A 419 -2.64 11.63 -19.34
N TYR A 420 -2.09 10.70 -18.58
CA TYR A 420 -2.79 10.14 -17.42
C TYR A 420 -3.00 11.17 -16.31
N GLY A 421 -1.97 12.02 -16.06
CA GLY A 421 -2.04 13.10 -15.09
C GLY A 421 -3.10 14.13 -15.46
N GLY A 422 -3.15 14.56 -16.73
CA GLY A 422 -4.16 15.48 -17.23
C GLY A 422 -5.60 14.93 -17.10
N VAL A 423 -5.80 13.65 -17.43
CA VAL A 423 -7.11 13.00 -17.22
C VAL A 423 -7.51 13.02 -15.75
N ILE A 424 -6.62 12.62 -14.85
CA ILE A 424 -6.88 12.62 -13.40
C ILE A 424 -7.15 14.04 -12.91
N ASP A 425 -6.41 15.05 -13.35
CA ASP A 425 -6.63 16.44 -12.94
C ASP A 425 -8.00 16.96 -13.38
N ILE A 426 -8.41 16.69 -14.61
CA ILE A 426 -9.74 17.09 -15.12
C ILE A 426 -10.85 16.40 -14.33
N LEU A 427 -10.71 15.09 -14.09
CA LEU A 427 -11.74 14.33 -13.36
C LEU A 427 -11.84 14.77 -11.90
N MET A 428 -10.73 15.06 -11.23
CA MET A 428 -10.70 15.39 -9.80
C MET A 428 -11.06 16.86 -9.54
N LYS A 429 -10.63 17.80 -10.39
CA LYS A 429 -10.83 19.23 -10.18
C LYS A 429 -12.10 19.74 -10.87
N GLU A 430 -12.30 19.36 -12.13
CA GLU A 430 -13.37 19.89 -12.97
C GLU A 430 -14.59 18.94 -13.02
N ARG A 431 -14.45 17.70 -12.57
CA ARG A 431 -15.52 16.68 -12.54
C ARG A 431 -16.17 16.47 -13.94
N ASN A 432 -15.39 16.68 -15.02
CA ASN A 432 -15.89 16.70 -16.39
C ASN A 432 -15.35 15.55 -17.23
N ILE A 433 -16.14 14.48 -17.37
CA ILE A 433 -15.78 13.28 -18.12
C ILE A 433 -15.62 13.58 -19.63
N LYS A 434 -16.51 14.42 -20.20
CA LYS A 434 -16.46 14.78 -21.62
C LYS A 434 -15.15 15.50 -21.96
N LYS A 435 -14.73 16.44 -21.11
CA LYS A 435 -13.46 17.16 -21.25
C LYS A 435 -12.26 16.22 -21.11
N ALA A 436 -12.31 15.27 -20.17
CA ALA A 436 -11.24 14.27 -19.99
C ALA A 436 -11.07 13.38 -21.23
N VAL A 437 -12.17 12.93 -21.84
CA VAL A 437 -12.13 12.13 -23.08
C VAL A 437 -11.62 12.97 -24.25
N GLY A 438 -12.07 14.22 -24.39
CA GLY A 438 -11.59 15.16 -25.41
C GLY A 438 -10.07 15.36 -25.30
N PHE A 439 -9.57 15.64 -24.11
CA PHE A 439 -8.14 15.78 -23.83
C PHE A 439 -7.32 14.56 -24.27
N VAL A 440 -7.82 13.33 -23.99
CA VAL A 440 -7.14 12.11 -24.47
C VAL A 440 -7.13 12.06 -25.99
N LYS A 441 -8.26 12.30 -26.66
CA LYS A 441 -8.35 12.27 -28.15
C LYS A 441 -7.41 13.28 -28.78
N ASP A 442 -7.31 14.50 -28.28
CA ASP A 442 -6.39 15.53 -28.77
C ASP A 442 -4.91 15.10 -28.64
N TYR A 443 -4.56 14.50 -27.50
CA TYR A 443 -3.19 13.94 -27.33
C TYR A 443 -2.90 12.78 -28.28
N LEU A 444 -3.89 11.89 -28.51
CA LEU A 444 -3.73 10.78 -29.46
C LEU A 444 -3.51 11.26 -30.88
N VAL A 445 -4.16 12.37 -31.30
CA VAL A 445 -3.90 13.02 -32.61
C VAL A 445 -2.46 13.48 -32.71
N LYS A 446 -1.95 14.24 -31.73
CA LYS A 446 -0.56 14.73 -31.71
C LYS A 446 0.45 13.59 -31.78
N ILE A 447 0.20 12.48 -31.06
CA ILE A 447 1.06 11.30 -31.13
C ILE A 447 1.00 10.63 -32.50
N ALA A 448 -0.18 10.50 -33.10
CA ALA A 448 -0.37 9.86 -34.40
C ALA A 448 0.29 10.66 -35.54
N ASP A 449 0.30 11.98 -35.42
CA ASP A 449 0.93 12.88 -36.40
C ASP A 449 2.45 13.03 -36.21
N GLY A 450 3.00 12.46 -35.11
CA GLY A 450 4.43 12.44 -34.83
C GLY A 450 4.96 13.71 -34.16
N GLU A 451 4.08 14.55 -33.67
CA GLU A 451 4.43 15.81 -33.00
C GLU A 451 5.00 15.62 -31.57
N CYS A 452 4.99 14.38 -31.07
CA CYS A 452 5.51 14.08 -29.74
C CYS A 452 7.04 14.01 -29.75
N PRO A 453 7.74 14.85 -28.98
CA PRO A 453 9.20 14.84 -28.94
C PRO A 453 9.74 13.56 -28.29
N MET A 454 10.87 13.05 -28.77
CA MET A 454 11.44 11.76 -28.36
C MET A 454 11.73 11.68 -26.86
N ASN A 455 12.11 12.78 -26.19
CA ASN A 455 12.35 12.80 -24.74
C ASN A 455 11.12 12.41 -23.91
N LYS A 456 9.90 12.63 -24.41
CA LYS A 456 8.65 12.20 -23.80
C LYS A 456 8.37 10.70 -23.95
N LEU A 457 9.10 10.02 -24.84
CA LEU A 457 8.91 8.61 -25.17
C LEU A 457 9.96 7.68 -24.55
N ILE A 458 11.00 8.23 -23.91
CA ILE A 458 12.09 7.45 -23.31
C ILE A 458 11.57 6.66 -22.10
N ILE A 459 11.77 5.35 -22.16
CA ILE A 459 11.53 4.42 -21.04
C ILE A 459 12.89 4.03 -20.46
N THR A 460 12.98 3.94 -19.13
CA THR A 460 14.22 3.52 -18.47
C THR A 460 13.99 2.32 -17.56
N LYS A 461 14.86 1.30 -17.64
CA LYS A 461 14.83 0.13 -16.74
C LYS A 461 16.23 -0.23 -16.25
N SER A 462 16.33 -0.59 -14.95
CA SER A 462 17.59 -1.04 -14.34
C SER A 462 17.92 -2.47 -14.75
N LEU A 463 19.20 -2.70 -15.11
CA LEU A 463 19.76 -4.04 -15.25
C LEU A 463 19.88 -4.72 -13.87
N ARG A 464 19.69 -6.03 -13.87
CA ARG A 464 19.97 -6.91 -12.71
C ARG A 464 21.19 -7.78 -13.04
N ASP A 465 21.81 -8.32 -12.00
CA ASP A 465 22.95 -9.25 -12.15
C ASP A 465 22.54 -10.52 -12.87
N PHE A 466 21.35 -11.06 -12.53
CA PHE A 466 20.88 -12.32 -13.06
C PHE A 466 19.43 -12.24 -13.57
N TYR A 467 19.17 -12.90 -14.68
CA TYR A 467 17.85 -13.14 -15.27
C TYR A 467 17.69 -14.62 -15.65
N LYS A 468 16.59 -15.24 -15.22
CA LYS A 468 16.28 -16.64 -15.58
C LYS A 468 16.23 -16.85 -17.11
N ASN A 469 15.59 -15.90 -17.81
CA ASN A 469 15.45 -15.92 -19.29
C ASN A 469 15.90 -14.57 -19.88
N PRO A 470 17.20 -14.30 -20.04
CA PRO A 470 17.70 -13.00 -20.46
C PRO A 470 17.22 -12.58 -21.84
N LYS A 471 17.02 -13.51 -22.78
CA LYS A 471 16.52 -13.26 -24.14
C LYS A 471 15.12 -12.63 -24.18
N THR A 472 14.30 -12.84 -23.15
CA THR A 472 12.94 -12.27 -23.08
C THR A 472 12.91 -10.87 -22.43
N ILE A 473 14.02 -10.43 -21.87
CA ILE A 473 14.12 -9.14 -21.16
C ILE A 473 14.63 -8.07 -22.11
N ALA A 474 13.74 -7.20 -22.59
CA ALA A 474 14.02 -6.24 -23.64
C ALA A 474 15.28 -5.38 -23.37
N HIS A 475 15.36 -4.74 -22.20
CA HIS A 475 16.51 -3.88 -21.85
C HIS A 475 17.82 -4.66 -21.62
N LYS A 476 17.76 -5.96 -21.29
CA LYS A 476 18.95 -6.82 -21.23
C LYS A 476 19.46 -7.12 -22.63
N VAL A 477 18.56 -7.48 -23.56
CA VAL A 477 18.91 -7.70 -24.98
C VAL A 477 19.54 -6.44 -25.59
N LEU A 478 18.98 -5.25 -25.28
CA LEU A 478 19.55 -3.99 -25.72
C LEU A 478 20.93 -3.73 -25.12
N ALA A 479 21.12 -3.96 -23.80
CA ALA A 479 22.42 -3.79 -23.15
C ALA A 479 23.49 -4.69 -23.78
N ASP A 480 23.15 -5.96 -24.10
CA ASP A 480 24.05 -6.89 -24.77
C ASP A 480 24.38 -6.41 -26.20
N ARG A 481 23.43 -5.81 -26.91
CA ARG A 481 23.62 -5.22 -28.24
C ARG A 481 24.56 -4.00 -28.19
N ILE A 482 24.38 -3.13 -27.18
CA ILE A 482 25.28 -1.98 -26.94
C ILE A 482 26.70 -2.48 -26.69
N SER A 483 26.88 -3.46 -25.77
CA SER A 483 28.20 -4.02 -25.45
C SER A 483 28.90 -4.70 -26.63
N LYS A 484 28.14 -5.23 -27.60
CA LYS A 484 28.70 -5.78 -28.85
C LYS A 484 29.15 -4.69 -29.82
N ARG A 485 28.44 -3.55 -29.86
CA ARG A 485 28.78 -2.40 -30.73
C ARG A 485 29.96 -1.60 -30.17
N ASP A 486 30.01 -1.46 -28.86
CA ASP A 486 31.01 -0.71 -28.11
C ASP A 486 31.41 -1.50 -26.85
N PRO A 487 32.45 -2.35 -26.97
CA PRO A 487 32.94 -3.17 -25.85
C PRO A 487 33.43 -2.35 -24.65
N GLY A 488 33.90 -1.11 -24.87
CA GLY A 488 34.33 -0.19 -23.83
C GLY A 488 33.19 0.37 -22.97
N ASN A 489 31.96 0.34 -23.48
CA ASN A 489 30.77 0.89 -22.81
C ASN A 489 29.84 -0.23 -22.30
N ARG A 490 30.43 -1.23 -21.64
CA ARG A 490 29.64 -2.33 -21.07
C ARG A 490 28.83 -1.87 -19.86
N MET A 491 27.52 -2.09 -19.91
CA MET A 491 26.60 -1.69 -18.86
C MET A 491 26.68 -2.64 -17.66
N SER A 492 26.90 -2.09 -16.46
CA SER A 492 26.94 -2.84 -15.20
C SER A 492 25.54 -3.04 -14.61
N SER A 493 25.43 -3.96 -13.65
CA SER A 493 24.23 -4.13 -12.83
C SER A 493 23.87 -2.84 -12.10
N GLY A 494 22.57 -2.59 -11.95
CA GLY A 494 22.07 -1.34 -11.38
C GLY A 494 21.94 -0.18 -12.38
N THR A 495 22.67 -0.20 -13.50
CA THR A 495 22.58 0.83 -14.54
C THR A 495 21.19 0.86 -15.16
N ARG A 496 20.64 2.06 -15.34
CA ARG A 496 19.34 2.26 -16.00
C ARG A 496 19.57 2.47 -17.51
N ILE A 497 18.99 1.59 -18.30
CA ILE A 497 19.06 1.62 -19.75
C ILE A 497 17.90 2.46 -20.29
N PRO A 498 18.16 3.60 -20.97
CA PRO A 498 17.15 4.36 -21.66
C PRO A 498 16.89 3.75 -23.05
N TYR A 499 15.61 3.65 -23.43
CA TYR A 499 15.24 3.13 -24.75
C TYR A 499 13.91 3.68 -25.23
N VAL A 500 13.72 3.62 -26.54
CA VAL A 500 12.50 3.99 -27.25
C VAL A 500 12.10 2.85 -28.16
N TYR A 501 10.79 2.61 -28.34
CA TYR A 501 10.27 1.60 -29.26
C TYR A 501 10.33 2.10 -30.70
N ILE A 502 10.82 1.26 -31.60
CA ILE A 502 11.00 1.54 -33.03
C ILE A 502 10.15 0.62 -33.89
N GLN A 503 9.82 1.09 -35.08
CA GLN A 503 9.18 0.27 -36.10
C GLN A 503 10.18 -0.76 -36.64
N THR A 504 9.75 -2.01 -36.81
CA THR A 504 10.55 -3.10 -37.35
C THR A 504 9.94 -3.63 -38.64
N LYS A 505 10.76 -4.08 -39.55
CA LYS A 505 10.33 -4.79 -40.76
C LYS A 505 9.92 -6.22 -40.35
N GLY A 506 8.73 -6.66 -40.77
CA GLY A 506 8.22 -8.00 -40.49
C GLY A 506 7.72 -8.22 -39.04
N LYS A 507 7.31 -9.47 -38.73
CA LYS A 507 6.84 -9.88 -37.38
C LYS A 507 8.02 -10.25 -36.51
N VAL A 508 8.35 -9.38 -35.58
CA VAL A 508 9.39 -9.61 -34.58
C VAL A 508 8.76 -10.19 -33.32
N LYS A 509 9.27 -11.34 -32.85
CA LYS A 509 8.70 -12.07 -31.68
C LYS A 509 9.13 -11.47 -30.34
N LEU A 510 10.36 -10.98 -30.24
CA LEU A 510 10.93 -10.52 -28.96
C LEU A 510 10.90 -8.99 -28.83
N GLN A 511 10.55 -8.51 -27.64
CA GLN A 511 10.48 -7.06 -27.36
C GLN A 511 11.85 -6.38 -27.43
N GLY A 512 12.94 -7.09 -27.16
CA GLY A 512 14.31 -6.56 -27.20
C GLY A 512 14.75 -6.10 -28.61
N ASP A 513 14.17 -6.69 -29.66
CA ASP A 513 14.48 -6.34 -31.05
C ASP A 513 13.69 -5.13 -31.56
N ARG A 514 12.73 -4.66 -30.76
CA ARG A 514 11.85 -3.52 -31.07
C ARG A 514 12.25 -2.24 -30.35
N ILE A 515 13.38 -2.22 -29.68
CA ILE A 515 13.84 -1.07 -28.89
C ILE A 515 15.27 -0.68 -29.25
N GLU A 516 15.58 0.62 -29.17
CA GLU A 516 16.91 1.17 -29.33
C GLU A 516 17.15 2.37 -28.40
N THR A 517 18.42 2.74 -28.25
CA THR A 517 18.80 3.94 -27.49
C THR A 517 18.40 5.21 -28.23
N PRO A 518 18.05 6.30 -27.53
CA PRO A 518 17.71 7.58 -28.18
C PRO A 518 18.79 8.09 -29.12
N SER A 519 20.06 8.01 -28.72
CA SER A 519 21.21 8.43 -29.55
C SER A 519 21.29 7.66 -30.87
N TYR A 520 21.16 6.33 -30.80
CA TYR A 520 21.22 5.49 -32.01
C TYR A 520 20.03 5.70 -32.95
N ILE A 521 18.82 5.98 -32.38
CA ILE A 521 17.64 6.32 -33.17
C ILE A 521 17.86 7.61 -33.96
N THR A 522 18.44 8.62 -33.32
CA THR A 522 18.75 9.90 -33.96
C THR A 522 19.81 9.73 -35.04
N GLU A 523 20.90 9.02 -34.74
CA GLU A 523 22.00 8.75 -35.68
C GLU A 523 21.53 8.00 -36.93
N LYS A 524 20.78 6.92 -36.74
CA LYS A 524 20.31 6.05 -37.84
C LYS A 524 18.95 6.47 -38.42
N LYS A 525 18.35 7.57 -37.94
CA LYS A 525 17.03 8.09 -38.36
C LYS A 525 15.95 7.03 -38.34
N LEU A 526 15.91 6.20 -37.27
CA LEU A 526 14.95 5.12 -37.12
C LEU A 526 13.55 5.66 -36.83
N LYS A 527 12.53 5.01 -37.39
CA LYS A 527 11.12 5.41 -37.18
C LYS A 527 10.60 4.90 -35.84
N ILE A 528 9.98 5.78 -35.05
CA ILE A 528 9.38 5.46 -33.74
C ILE A 528 8.06 4.71 -33.93
N ASP A 529 7.79 3.72 -33.09
CA ASP A 529 6.52 2.97 -33.05
C ASP A 529 5.49 3.65 -32.13
N TYR A 530 4.85 4.70 -32.61
CA TYR A 530 3.81 5.43 -31.86
C TYR A 530 2.62 4.54 -31.49
N GLY A 531 2.29 3.56 -32.32
CA GLY A 531 1.22 2.60 -32.03
C GLY A 531 1.48 1.80 -30.76
N PHE A 532 2.73 1.42 -30.52
CA PHE A 532 3.13 0.78 -29.26
C PHE A 532 2.87 1.68 -28.04
N TYR A 533 3.22 2.96 -28.11
CA TYR A 533 3.00 3.91 -27.01
C TYR A 533 1.52 4.08 -26.70
N ILE A 534 0.68 4.21 -27.71
CA ILE A 534 -0.76 4.31 -27.52
C ILE A 534 -1.30 3.03 -26.89
N THR A 535 -1.02 1.84 -27.46
CA THR A 535 -1.62 0.58 -27.01
C THR A 535 -1.10 0.06 -25.68
N ASN A 536 0.22 0.19 -25.44
CA ASN A 536 0.86 -0.47 -24.29
C ASN A 536 1.21 0.48 -23.15
N GLN A 537 1.38 1.77 -23.42
CA GLN A 537 1.80 2.73 -22.43
C GLN A 537 0.64 3.63 -21.96
N ILE A 538 -0.17 4.17 -22.88
CA ILE A 538 -1.23 5.14 -22.57
C ILE A 538 -2.57 4.44 -22.35
N MET A 539 -3.02 3.58 -23.26
CA MET A 539 -4.34 2.95 -23.21
C MET A 539 -4.54 2.11 -21.94
N LYS A 540 -3.58 1.23 -21.60
CA LYS A 540 -3.74 0.32 -20.47
C LYS A 540 -4.02 1.00 -19.12
N PRO A 541 -3.30 2.05 -18.71
CA PRO A 541 -3.65 2.80 -17.49
C PRO A 541 -4.99 3.52 -17.58
N LEU A 542 -5.33 4.09 -18.75
CA LEU A 542 -6.58 4.82 -18.95
C LEU A 542 -7.80 3.90 -18.95
N LEU A 543 -7.69 2.66 -19.43
CA LEU A 543 -8.76 1.66 -19.34
C LEU A 543 -9.18 1.43 -17.88
N GLN A 544 -8.24 1.47 -16.92
CA GLN A 544 -8.56 1.34 -15.49
C GLN A 544 -9.37 2.53 -14.96
N VAL A 545 -9.13 3.74 -15.46
CA VAL A 545 -9.84 4.95 -15.06
C VAL A 545 -11.23 5.01 -15.71
N PHE A 546 -11.28 4.88 -17.04
CA PHE A 546 -12.53 4.95 -17.79
C PHE A 546 -13.43 3.71 -17.58
N GLY A 547 -12.92 2.63 -17.00
CA GLY A 547 -13.66 1.44 -16.63
C GLY A 547 -14.42 1.54 -15.30
N LEU A 548 -14.25 2.62 -14.52
CA LEU A 548 -15.03 2.89 -13.33
C LEU A 548 -16.49 3.21 -13.71
N ASP A 549 -17.46 2.68 -12.98
CA ASP A 549 -18.87 2.78 -13.36
C ASP A 549 -19.38 4.22 -13.45
N ALA A 550 -18.96 5.07 -12.52
CA ALA A 550 -19.26 6.50 -12.54
C ALA A 550 -18.79 7.22 -13.82
N ILE A 551 -17.80 6.67 -14.53
CA ILE A 551 -17.21 7.25 -15.74
C ILE A 551 -17.69 6.51 -16.98
N PHE A 552 -17.69 5.18 -16.96
CA PHE A 552 -17.89 4.31 -18.12
C PHE A 552 -19.18 4.60 -18.91
N TYR A 553 -20.30 4.68 -18.21
CA TYR A 553 -21.60 4.95 -18.83
C TYR A 553 -21.78 6.40 -19.29
N ASN A 554 -20.88 7.29 -18.90
CA ASN A 554 -20.88 8.71 -19.25
C ASN A 554 -19.84 9.07 -20.33
N ILE A 555 -19.17 8.08 -20.94
CA ILE A 555 -18.22 8.31 -22.03
C ILE A 555 -18.98 8.84 -23.27
N PRO A 556 -18.55 9.97 -23.88
CA PRO A 556 -19.14 10.49 -25.10
C PRO A 556 -19.13 9.47 -26.24
N GLY A 557 -20.27 9.34 -26.93
CA GLY A 557 -20.45 8.35 -28.00
C GLY A 557 -21.00 7.00 -27.53
N PHE A 558 -21.13 6.77 -26.22
CA PHE A 558 -21.79 5.58 -25.69
C PHE A 558 -23.30 5.82 -25.56
N SER A 559 -24.04 5.62 -26.64
CA SER A 559 -25.47 5.91 -26.73
C SER A 559 -26.31 5.06 -25.75
N ARG A 560 -27.47 5.52 -25.35
CA ARG A 560 -28.40 4.79 -24.45
C ARG A 560 -28.75 3.39 -24.97
N GLY A 561 -28.95 3.25 -26.32
CA GLY A 561 -29.18 1.93 -26.94
C GLY A 561 -28.00 0.99 -26.78
N ALA A 562 -26.78 1.48 -27.05
CA ALA A 562 -25.55 0.69 -26.88
C ALA A 562 -25.33 0.31 -25.40
N GLN A 563 -25.67 1.19 -24.45
CA GLN A 563 -25.60 0.89 -23.01
C GLN A 563 -26.57 -0.22 -22.60
N ARG A 564 -27.81 -0.21 -23.14
CA ARG A 564 -28.78 -1.29 -22.89
C ARG A 564 -28.26 -2.63 -23.40
N THR A 565 -27.77 -2.67 -24.65
CA THR A 565 -27.19 -3.89 -25.24
C THR A 565 -25.98 -4.38 -24.42
N PHE A 566 -25.16 -3.46 -23.93
CA PHE A 566 -24.01 -3.81 -23.10
C PHE A 566 -24.44 -4.40 -21.76
N LYS A 567 -25.45 -3.84 -21.09
CA LYS A 567 -26.01 -4.36 -19.82
C LYS A 567 -26.57 -5.78 -20.00
N ILE A 568 -27.37 -6.03 -21.03
CA ILE A 568 -27.89 -7.37 -21.35
C ILE A 568 -26.74 -8.36 -21.52
N LYS A 569 -25.69 -7.95 -22.23
CA LYS A 569 -24.50 -8.78 -22.40
C LYS A 569 -23.78 -9.07 -21.08
N LEU A 570 -23.71 -8.11 -20.16
CA LEU A 570 -23.12 -8.31 -18.83
C LEU A 570 -23.95 -9.29 -18.01
N GLU A 571 -25.28 -9.16 -18.01
CA GLU A 571 -26.18 -10.08 -17.31
C GLU A 571 -26.03 -11.52 -17.82
N TYR A 572 -26.00 -11.71 -19.14
CA TYR A 572 -25.74 -13.00 -19.74
C TYR A 572 -24.37 -13.59 -19.30
N VAL A 573 -23.31 -12.77 -19.36
CA VAL A 573 -21.96 -13.19 -18.94
C VAL A 573 -21.91 -13.52 -17.45
N LYS A 574 -22.69 -12.83 -16.60
CA LYS A 574 -22.81 -13.09 -15.17
C LYS A 574 -23.42 -14.47 -14.92
N GLN A 575 -24.45 -14.84 -15.67
CA GLN A 575 -25.11 -16.15 -15.54
C GLN A 575 -24.21 -17.34 -15.92
N ILE A 576 -23.35 -17.18 -16.94
CA ILE A 576 -22.54 -18.28 -17.49
C ILE A 576 -21.10 -18.33 -16.96
N THR A 577 -20.69 -17.35 -16.12
CA THR A 577 -19.31 -17.26 -15.65
C THR A 577 -19.25 -17.51 -14.15
N PRO A 578 -18.33 -18.38 -13.65
CA PRO A 578 -18.09 -18.55 -12.24
C PRO A 578 -17.79 -17.21 -11.55
N GLU A 579 -18.28 -17.05 -10.32
CA GLU A 579 -18.22 -15.78 -9.58
C GLU A 579 -16.77 -15.25 -9.44
N ASP A 580 -15.82 -16.15 -9.18
CA ASP A 580 -14.38 -15.84 -9.07
C ASP A 580 -13.76 -15.29 -10.37
N LYS A 581 -14.41 -15.50 -11.53
CA LYS A 581 -13.93 -15.08 -12.85
C LYS A 581 -14.76 -13.95 -13.46
N TYR A 582 -15.94 -13.65 -12.90
CA TYR A 582 -16.87 -12.68 -13.47
C TYR A 582 -16.23 -11.27 -13.58
N GLU A 583 -15.65 -10.76 -12.51
CA GLU A 583 -15.00 -9.44 -12.51
C GLU A 583 -13.96 -9.27 -13.64
N LYS A 584 -13.17 -10.30 -13.90
CA LYS A 584 -12.19 -10.28 -14.99
C LYS A 584 -12.85 -10.24 -16.37
N LYS A 585 -13.96 -10.94 -16.54
CA LYS A 585 -14.75 -10.94 -17.79
C LYS A 585 -15.42 -9.60 -18.03
N GLU A 586 -16.06 -9.03 -17.02
CA GLU A 586 -16.67 -7.71 -17.06
C GLU A 586 -15.65 -6.64 -17.44
N ASN A 587 -14.49 -6.59 -16.75
CA ASN A 587 -13.42 -5.66 -17.09
C ASN A 587 -12.96 -5.81 -18.54
N SER A 588 -12.82 -7.04 -19.03
CA SER A 588 -12.44 -7.28 -20.43
C SER A 588 -13.47 -6.76 -21.44
N LEU A 589 -14.77 -6.81 -21.10
CA LEU A 589 -15.83 -6.23 -21.94
C LEU A 589 -15.82 -4.71 -21.91
N LYS A 590 -15.69 -4.10 -20.72
CA LYS A 590 -15.52 -2.65 -20.56
C LYS A 590 -14.31 -2.14 -21.34
N ASP A 591 -13.16 -2.81 -21.23
CA ASP A 591 -11.93 -2.46 -21.95
C ASP A 591 -12.12 -2.44 -23.47
N LYS A 592 -12.82 -3.42 -24.02
CA LYS A 592 -13.16 -3.46 -25.46
C LYS A 592 -14.04 -2.29 -25.87
N GLN A 593 -15.05 -1.96 -25.07
CA GLN A 593 -15.96 -0.86 -25.35
C GLN A 593 -15.25 0.50 -25.27
N ILE A 594 -14.43 0.72 -24.24
CA ILE A 594 -13.64 1.95 -24.08
C ILE A 594 -12.66 2.11 -25.25
N LYS A 595 -12.00 1.01 -25.63
CA LYS A 595 -11.08 1.01 -26.76
C LYS A 595 -11.78 1.46 -28.03
N ALA A 596 -12.97 0.94 -28.33
CA ALA A 596 -13.77 1.33 -29.49
C ALA A 596 -14.17 2.82 -29.45
N LEU A 597 -14.56 3.34 -28.28
CA LEU A 597 -15.06 4.72 -28.14
C LEU A 597 -13.96 5.79 -28.18
N ILE A 598 -12.74 5.46 -27.74
CA ILE A 598 -11.67 6.45 -27.48
C ILE A 598 -10.45 6.25 -28.38
N PHE A 599 -10.06 5.00 -28.68
CA PHE A 599 -8.73 4.70 -29.23
C PHE A 599 -8.73 4.16 -30.67
N ASP A 600 -9.78 3.42 -31.09
CA ASP A 600 -9.73 2.67 -32.35
C ASP A 600 -9.55 3.56 -33.58
N ASP A 601 -10.20 4.73 -33.64
CA ASP A 601 -10.06 5.66 -34.77
C ASP A 601 -8.59 6.03 -35.00
N MET A 602 -7.86 6.35 -33.92
CA MET A 602 -6.45 6.73 -34.02
C MET A 602 -5.54 5.55 -34.31
N LEU A 603 -5.86 4.38 -33.77
CA LEU A 603 -5.09 3.16 -34.05
C LEU A 603 -5.23 2.73 -35.50
N ILE A 604 -6.43 2.87 -36.09
CA ILE A 604 -6.67 2.64 -37.51
C ILE A 604 -5.90 3.65 -38.37
N LYS A 605 -5.94 4.95 -38.02
CA LYS A 605 -5.17 6.01 -38.71
C LYS A 605 -3.66 5.68 -38.74
N ILE A 606 -3.09 5.31 -37.58
CA ILE A 606 -1.66 4.94 -37.47
C ILE A 606 -1.34 3.69 -38.29
N LYS A 607 -2.20 2.68 -38.26
CA LYS A 607 -2.02 1.45 -39.04
C LYS A 607 -2.03 1.77 -40.55
N ASN A 608 -3.01 2.51 -41.03
CA ASN A 608 -3.12 2.90 -42.42
C ASN A 608 -1.89 3.71 -42.90
N LYS A 609 -1.41 4.64 -42.03
CA LYS A 609 -0.17 5.41 -42.33
C LYS A 609 1.06 4.50 -42.41
N LYS A 610 1.14 3.47 -41.55
CA LYS A 610 2.23 2.49 -41.57
C LYS A 610 2.18 1.57 -42.77
N ASP A 611 0.98 1.12 -43.16
CA ASP A 611 0.76 0.19 -44.29
C ASP A 611 0.75 0.92 -45.66
N GLY A 612 0.92 2.26 -45.67
CA GLY A 612 0.91 3.07 -46.87
C GLY A 612 -0.47 3.28 -47.51
N ASN A 613 -1.54 2.90 -46.81
CA ASN A 613 -2.91 3.05 -47.28
C ASN A 613 -3.32 4.52 -47.23
N ARG A 614 -3.81 5.05 -48.39
CA ARG A 614 -4.42 6.39 -48.47
C ARG A 614 -5.89 6.35 -48.10
N SER A 615 -6.41 7.41 -47.46
CA SER A 615 -7.84 7.55 -47.21
C SER A 615 -8.61 7.65 -48.53
N ILE A 616 -9.76 6.98 -48.60
CA ILE A 616 -10.69 7.07 -49.75
C ILE A 616 -11.07 8.53 -50.05
N THR A 617 -11.16 9.39 -49.03
CA THR A 617 -11.44 10.83 -49.20
C THR A 617 -10.36 11.57 -49.99
N ASN A 618 -9.11 11.09 -49.98
CA ASN A 618 -8.01 11.63 -50.80
C ASN A 618 -8.09 11.20 -52.27
N PHE A 619 -8.84 10.15 -52.58
CA PHE A 619 -9.08 9.70 -53.95
C PHE A 619 -10.16 10.49 -54.65
N PHE A 620 -11.17 10.97 -53.93
CA PHE A 620 -12.32 11.67 -54.48
C PHE A 620 -12.20 13.21 -54.47
N GLY A 621 -11.04 13.76 -54.19
CA GLY A 621 -10.72 15.17 -54.40
C GLY A 621 -11.66 16.17 -53.66
N VAL A 622 -12.27 15.80 -52.56
CA VAL A 622 -13.11 16.75 -51.77
C VAL A 622 -12.16 17.69 -51.04
N LYS A 623 -11.85 18.81 -51.69
CA LYS A 623 -11.33 20.01 -51.03
C LYS A 623 -12.41 20.48 -50.01
N LYS A 624 -12.04 20.58 -48.77
CA LYS A 624 -12.78 21.40 -47.80
C LYS A 624 -12.49 22.84 -48.02
#